data_addb0446d985945f6d763f2310256622
#
_entry.id   addb0446d985945f6d763f2310256622
#
_cell.length_a   1.000
_cell.length_b   1.000
_cell.length_c   1.000
_cell.angle_alpha   90.00
_cell.angle_beta   90.00
_cell.angle_gamma   90.00
#
_symmetry.space_group_name_H-M   'P 1'
#
loop_
_entity.id
_entity.type
_entity.pdbx_description
1 polymer ?
#
loop_
_entity_poly.entity_id
_entity_poly.type
_entity_poly.pdbx_seq_one_letter_code
_entity_poly.pdbx_strand_id
1 'polypeptide(L)'
;MSNGSERIHDALIVGSGAAGGAAAAHLAAAGHDVLVLERDAEPRIKPCGGGMAASVQQWFPFSLDPAVEQVIRRVDFSWCLEDPVVAELPGDAPFWIVRREKLDQLLADQAIGAGAERRTGVDVDGINR
;
A
#
# COMPACT_ATOMS: atom_id res chain seq x y z
N MET A 1 -13.88 11.30 36.74
CA MET A 1 -13.25 10.10 36.16
C MET A 1 -14.06 9.75 34.93
N SER A 2 -13.57 10.13 33.77
CA SER A 2 -14.26 9.77 32.50
C SER A 2 -13.97 8.30 32.23
N ASN A 3 -14.98 7.46 32.35
CA ASN A 3 -14.99 6.17 31.69
C ASN A 3 -14.94 6.45 30.18
N GLY A 4 -13.74 6.53 29.63
CA GLY A 4 -13.57 6.43 28.20
C GLY A 4 -14.11 5.05 27.83
N SER A 5 -15.29 5.00 27.21
CA SER A 5 -15.76 3.76 26.59
C SER A 5 -14.67 3.31 25.64
N GLU A 6 -14.04 2.19 25.95
CA GLU A 6 -13.09 1.55 25.02
C GLU A 6 -13.87 1.31 23.74
N ARG A 7 -13.50 2.03 22.69
CA ARG A 7 -14.08 1.83 21.36
C ARG A 7 -13.54 0.53 20.79
N ILE A 8 -14.42 -0.39 20.49
CA ILE A 8 -14.08 -1.65 19.84
C ILE A 8 -14.21 -1.42 18.34
N HIS A 9 -13.13 -1.63 17.61
CA HIS A 9 -13.08 -1.60 16.15
C HIS A 9 -13.32 -3.00 15.59
N ASP A 10 -13.92 -3.08 14.38
CA ASP A 10 -14.07 -4.36 13.68
C ASP A 10 -12.72 -4.92 13.24
N ALA A 11 -11.78 -4.04 12.89
CA ALA A 11 -10.44 -4.43 12.48
C ALA A 11 -9.38 -3.44 13.01
N LEU A 12 -8.28 -4.01 13.53
CA LEU A 12 -7.06 -3.28 13.84
C LEU A 12 -5.98 -3.71 12.85
N ILE A 13 -5.36 -2.74 12.17
CA ILE A 13 -4.31 -2.98 11.20
C ILE A 13 -3.03 -2.34 11.73
N VAL A 14 -1.97 -3.14 11.84
CA VAL A 14 -0.66 -2.67 12.26
C VAL A 14 0.23 -2.47 11.03
N GLY A 15 0.62 -1.24 10.80
CA GLY A 15 1.39 -0.80 9.65
C GLY A 15 0.53 -0.32 8.47
N SER A 16 0.80 0.89 7.98
CA SER A 16 0.11 1.49 6.84
C SER A 16 0.95 1.49 5.56
N GLY A 17 1.74 0.44 5.36
CA GLY A 17 2.40 0.18 4.07
C GLY A 17 1.41 -0.30 3.02
N ALA A 18 1.91 -0.77 1.86
CA ALA A 18 1.06 -1.19 0.75
C ALA A 18 0.01 -2.23 1.16
N ALA A 19 0.39 -3.25 1.95
CA ALA A 19 -0.53 -4.29 2.38
C ALA A 19 -1.56 -3.78 3.40
N GLY A 20 -1.12 -3.07 4.44
CA GLY A 20 -2.01 -2.53 5.47
C GLY A 20 -2.94 -1.45 4.93
N GLY A 21 -2.42 -0.56 4.07
CA GLY A 21 -3.22 0.46 3.40
C GLY A 21 -4.28 -0.14 2.48
N ALA A 22 -3.93 -1.17 1.69
CA ALA A 22 -4.87 -1.88 0.84
C ALA A 22 -5.96 -2.58 1.66
N ALA A 23 -5.59 -3.30 2.71
CA ALA A 23 -6.54 -3.96 3.60
C ALA A 23 -7.50 -2.95 4.24
N ALA A 24 -6.96 -1.82 4.74
CA ALA A 24 -7.76 -0.76 5.33
C ALA A 24 -8.76 -0.16 4.33
N ALA A 25 -8.30 0.13 3.10
CA ALA A 25 -9.17 0.69 2.06
C ALA A 25 -10.33 -0.26 1.71
N HIS A 26 -10.05 -1.55 1.54
CA HIS A 26 -11.09 -2.54 1.24
C HIS A 26 -12.05 -2.76 2.40
N LEU A 27 -11.57 -2.89 3.63
CA LEU A 27 -12.42 -3.11 4.80
C LEU A 27 -13.29 -1.88 5.08
N ALA A 28 -12.73 -0.68 5.03
CA ALA A 28 -13.50 0.55 5.24
C ALA A 28 -14.55 0.75 4.13
N ALA A 29 -14.20 0.48 2.86
CA ALA A 29 -15.15 0.53 1.75
C ALA A 29 -16.29 -0.51 1.89
N ALA A 30 -16.04 -1.62 2.57
CA ALA A 30 -17.05 -2.62 2.90
C ALA A 30 -17.89 -2.24 4.14
N GLY A 31 -17.63 -1.09 4.77
CA GLY A 31 -18.41 -0.55 5.89
C GLY A 31 -17.94 -1.00 7.28
N HIS A 32 -16.76 -1.59 7.38
CA HIS A 32 -16.18 -1.97 8.66
C HIS A 32 -15.55 -0.77 9.38
N ASP A 33 -15.63 -0.76 10.71
CA ASP A 33 -14.92 0.19 11.56
C ASP A 33 -13.44 -0.23 11.68
N VAL A 34 -12.55 0.50 11.00
CA VAL A 34 -11.14 0.14 10.86
C VAL A 34 -10.25 1.17 11.54
N LEU A 35 -9.33 0.69 12.39
CA LEU A 35 -8.24 1.50 12.94
C LEU A 35 -6.90 0.98 12.40
N VAL A 36 -6.12 1.88 11.81
CA VAL A 36 -4.76 1.64 11.34
C VAL A 36 -3.77 2.30 12.29
N LEU A 37 -2.81 1.54 12.79
CA LEU A 37 -1.73 2.02 13.65
C LEU A 37 -0.42 1.96 12.86
N GLU A 38 0.22 3.11 12.68
CA GLU A 38 1.48 3.23 11.94
C GLU A 38 2.57 3.83 12.85
N ARG A 39 3.71 3.17 12.89
CA ARG A 39 4.84 3.60 13.70
C ARG A 39 5.49 4.88 13.16
N ASP A 40 5.67 4.95 11.84
CA ASP A 40 6.42 6.03 11.21
C ASP A 40 5.53 7.27 11.03
N ALA A 41 6.14 8.45 11.17
CA ALA A 41 5.52 9.70 10.76
C ALA A 41 5.57 9.86 9.22
N GLU A 42 4.71 10.71 8.69
CA GLU A 42 4.72 11.03 7.26
C GLU A 42 5.67 12.19 6.92
N PRO A 43 6.28 12.19 5.73
CA PRO A 43 6.20 11.16 4.68
C PRO A 43 6.98 9.89 5.05
N ARG A 44 6.34 8.75 4.85
CA ARG A 44 6.93 7.45 5.16
C ARG A 44 7.83 6.97 4.02
N ILE A 45 9.11 6.84 4.29
CA ILE A 45 10.09 6.33 3.32
C ILE A 45 10.28 4.83 3.55
N LYS A 46 10.03 4.04 2.52
CA LYS A 46 10.27 2.60 2.52
C LYS A 46 11.22 2.21 1.39
N PRO A 47 12.41 1.67 1.68
CA PRO A 47 13.31 1.16 0.65
C PRO A 47 12.61 0.07 -0.16
N CYS A 48 12.44 0.32 -1.46
CA CYS A 48 11.77 -0.61 -2.38
C CYS A 48 12.07 -0.18 -3.82
N GLY A 49 12.29 -1.15 -4.73
CA GLY A 49 12.43 -0.88 -6.16
C GLY A 49 11.12 -0.45 -6.84
N GLY A 50 9.99 -0.65 -6.18
CA GLY A 50 8.69 -0.19 -6.66
C GLY A 50 8.10 -1.01 -7.80
N GLY A 51 8.71 -2.13 -8.17
CA GLY A 51 8.23 -2.95 -9.28
C GLY A 51 6.93 -3.68 -8.94
N MET A 52 5.91 -3.56 -9.79
CA MET A 52 4.65 -4.27 -9.64
C MET A 52 3.95 -4.51 -10.98
N ALA A 53 3.22 -5.61 -11.10
CA ALA A 53 2.43 -5.86 -12.28
C ALA A 53 1.23 -4.89 -12.35
N ALA A 54 0.99 -4.31 -13.52
CA ALA A 54 -0.12 -3.37 -13.70
C ALA A 54 -1.50 -4.01 -13.50
N SER A 55 -1.59 -5.35 -13.63
CA SER A 55 -2.81 -6.11 -13.36
C SER A 55 -3.34 -5.98 -11.94
N VAL A 56 -2.50 -5.51 -10.99
CA VAL A 56 -2.94 -5.23 -9.62
C VAL A 56 -4.06 -4.18 -9.57
N GLN A 57 -4.13 -3.28 -10.56
CA GLN A 57 -5.18 -2.27 -10.68
C GLN A 57 -6.59 -2.86 -10.64
N GLN A 58 -6.80 -4.07 -11.14
CA GLN A 58 -8.11 -4.74 -11.15
C GLN A 58 -8.72 -4.95 -9.74
N TRP A 59 -7.87 -4.94 -8.71
CA TRP A 59 -8.28 -5.17 -7.31
C TRP A 59 -8.69 -3.89 -6.58
N PHE A 60 -8.51 -2.72 -7.23
CA PHE A 60 -8.83 -1.44 -6.61
C PHE A 60 -9.91 -0.70 -7.40
N PRO A 61 -10.95 -0.17 -6.73
CA PRO A 61 -12.01 0.61 -7.39
C PRO A 61 -11.58 2.05 -7.74
N PHE A 62 -10.34 2.43 -7.40
CA PHE A 62 -9.73 3.72 -7.67
C PHE A 62 -8.43 3.55 -8.46
N SER A 63 -7.99 4.61 -9.16
CA SER A 63 -6.76 4.57 -9.95
C SER A 63 -5.51 4.58 -9.07
N LEU A 64 -4.55 3.71 -9.39
CA LEU A 64 -3.21 3.71 -8.82
C LEU A 64 -2.23 4.58 -9.64
N ASP A 65 -2.66 5.14 -10.78
CA ASP A 65 -1.82 5.96 -11.67
C ASP A 65 -1.06 7.09 -10.97
N PRO A 66 -1.61 7.78 -9.94
CA PRO A 66 -0.86 8.83 -9.24
C PRO A 66 0.43 8.35 -8.57
N ALA A 67 0.54 7.04 -8.28
CA ALA A 67 1.73 6.44 -7.70
C ALA A 67 2.70 5.89 -8.74
N VAL A 68 2.31 5.79 -10.02
CA VAL A 68 3.13 5.24 -11.09
C VAL A 68 4.15 6.28 -11.55
N GLU A 69 5.42 5.93 -11.48
CA GLU A 69 6.53 6.77 -11.97
C GLU A 69 6.93 6.39 -13.38
N GLN A 70 6.87 5.09 -13.70
CA GLN A 70 7.30 4.60 -15.00
C GLN A 70 6.54 3.33 -15.38
N VAL A 71 6.26 3.21 -16.69
CA VAL A 71 5.73 2.00 -17.30
C VAL A 71 6.86 1.26 -18.00
N ILE A 72 7.05 0.00 -17.63
CA ILE A 72 8.10 -0.87 -18.19
C ILE A 72 7.46 -1.81 -19.19
N ARG A 73 7.96 -1.80 -20.42
CA ARG A 73 7.54 -2.66 -21.52
C ARG A 73 8.58 -3.67 -21.92
N ARG A 74 9.83 -3.45 -21.51
CA ARG A 74 10.97 -4.28 -21.86
C ARG A 74 11.86 -4.47 -20.64
N VAL A 75 12.35 -5.68 -20.46
CA VAL A 75 13.31 -6.03 -19.42
C VAL A 75 14.51 -6.74 -20.06
N ASP A 76 15.69 -6.28 -19.75
CA ASP A 76 16.95 -6.90 -20.18
C ASP A 76 17.52 -7.67 -18.99
N PHE A 77 17.76 -8.96 -19.18
CA PHE A 77 18.38 -9.83 -18.19
C PHE A 77 19.79 -10.20 -18.67
N SER A 78 20.71 -10.37 -17.75
CA SER A 78 22.03 -10.93 -18.02
C SER A 78 22.49 -11.80 -16.86
N TRP A 79 23.34 -12.78 -17.17
CA TRP A 79 24.04 -13.56 -16.16
C TRP A 79 25.50 -13.13 -16.13
N CYS A 80 26.00 -12.68 -14.97
CA CYS A 80 27.37 -12.17 -14.81
C CYS A 80 27.79 -11.12 -15.87
N LEU A 81 26.84 -10.28 -16.31
CA LEU A 81 26.99 -9.31 -17.40
C LEU A 81 27.24 -9.92 -18.81
N GLU A 82 27.02 -11.23 -18.91
CA GLU A 82 27.07 -11.98 -20.16
C GLU A 82 25.70 -12.56 -20.49
N ASP A 83 25.57 -13.17 -21.67
CA ASP A 83 24.33 -13.82 -22.13
C ASP A 83 23.06 -12.96 -21.96
N PRO A 84 23.00 -11.76 -22.58
CA PRO A 84 21.84 -10.88 -22.43
C PRO A 84 20.59 -11.50 -23.05
N VAL A 85 19.49 -11.49 -22.29
CA VAL A 85 18.15 -11.89 -22.74
C VAL A 85 17.23 -10.70 -22.63
N VAL A 86 16.57 -10.36 -23.72
CA VAL A 86 15.59 -9.28 -23.79
C VAL A 86 14.19 -9.88 -23.76
N ALA A 87 13.37 -9.45 -22.81
CA ALA A 87 11.97 -9.81 -22.71
C ALA A 87 11.10 -8.60 -23.01
N GLU A 88 10.30 -8.67 -24.06
CA GLU A 88 9.22 -7.73 -24.31
C GLU A 88 7.98 -8.16 -23.52
N LEU A 89 7.43 -7.26 -22.71
CA LEU A 89 6.27 -7.54 -21.89
C LEU A 89 5.01 -7.28 -22.72
N PRO A 90 4.03 -8.19 -22.71
CA PRO A 90 2.81 -8.04 -23.49
C PRO A 90 1.88 -6.97 -22.89
N GLY A 91 1.13 -6.25 -23.74
CA GLY A 91 0.14 -5.25 -23.35
C GLY A 91 0.67 -3.82 -23.37
N ASP A 92 -0.22 -2.86 -23.18
CA ASP A 92 0.10 -1.43 -23.29
C ASP A 92 0.87 -0.89 -22.09
N ALA A 93 0.61 -1.41 -20.90
CA ALA A 93 1.23 -0.97 -19.66
C ALA A 93 1.42 -2.15 -18.69
N PRO A 94 2.25 -3.16 -19.05
CA PRO A 94 2.25 -4.46 -18.36
C PRO A 94 2.87 -4.44 -16.98
N PHE A 95 3.83 -3.55 -16.74
CA PHE A 95 4.57 -3.48 -15.50
C PHE A 95 4.87 -2.03 -15.12
N TRP A 96 4.72 -1.72 -13.84
CA TRP A 96 4.90 -0.38 -13.30
C TRP A 96 6.08 -0.32 -12.34
N ILE A 97 6.74 0.84 -12.34
CA ILE A 97 7.57 1.27 -11.24
C ILE A 97 6.79 2.34 -10.49
N VAL A 98 6.54 2.11 -9.21
CA VAL A 98 5.81 3.03 -8.35
C VAL A 98 6.73 3.60 -7.27
N ARG A 99 6.44 4.81 -6.82
CA ARG A 99 7.05 5.35 -5.59
C ARG A 99 6.25 4.89 -4.40
N ARG A 100 6.91 4.19 -3.47
CA ARG A 100 6.25 3.65 -2.29
C ARG A 100 5.65 4.73 -1.40
N GLU A 101 6.31 5.86 -1.25
CA GLU A 101 5.75 6.99 -0.52
C GLU A 101 4.43 7.49 -1.10
N LYS A 102 4.32 7.52 -2.44
CA LYS A 102 3.08 7.91 -3.12
C LYS A 102 2.01 6.82 -3.07
N LEU A 103 2.41 5.57 -3.28
CA LEU A 103 1.50 4.43 -3.22
C LEU A 103 0.93 4.24 -1.81
N ASP A 104 1.81 4.21 -0.80
CA ASP A 104 1.41 4.00 0.58
C ASP A 104 0.48 5.14 1.04
N GLN A 105 0.78 6.40 0.66
CA GLN A 105 -0.07 7.55 0.96
C GLN A 105 -1.41 7.49 0.24
N LEU A 106 -1.42 7.15 -1.05
CA LEU A 106 -2.65 7.01 -1.83
C LEU A 106 -3.60 5.98 -1.20
N LEU A 107 -3.07 4.82 -0.82
CA LEU A 107 -3.86 3.77 -0.17
C LEU A 107 -4.40 4.21 1.19
N ALA A 108 -3.58 4.91 1.98
CA ALA A 108 -4.00 5.46 3.26
C ALA A 108 -5.10 6.52 3.09
N ASP A 109 -4.97 7.42 2.12
CA ASP A 109 -5.97 8.46 1.84
C ASP A 109 -7.29 7.84 1.38
N GLN A 110 -7.25 6.78 0.57
CA GLN A 110 -8.44 6.03 0.16
C GLN A 110 -9.11 5.34 1.35
N ALA A 111 -8.32 4.75 2.26
CA ALA A 111 -8.85 4.14 3.47
C ALA A 111 -9.54 5.17 4.39
N ILE A 112 -8.89 6.31 4.61
CA ILE A 112 -9.45 7.42 5.41
C ILE A 112 -10.71 7.98 4.74
N GLY A 113 -10.69 8.20 3.44
CA GLY A 113 -11.86 8.65 2.66
C GLY A 113 -13.04 7.70 2.73
N ALA A 114 -12.78 6.41 2.91
CA ALA A 114 -13.80 5.37 3.10
C ALA A 114 -14.25 5.21 4.57
N GLY A 115 -13.64 5.94 5.53
CA GLY A 115 -14.03 5.97 6.93
C GLY A 115 -13.08 5.28 7.90
N ALA A 116 -11.92 4.79 7.47
CA ALA A 116 -10.91 4.26 8.38
C ALA A 116 -10.30 5.38 9.23
N GLU A 117 -10.03 5.07 10.49
CA GLU A 117 -9.20 5.90 11.37
C GLU A 117 -7.73 5.49 11.21
N ARG A 118 -6.83 6.45 11.13
CA ARG A 118 -5.39 6.20 11.09
C ARG A 118 -4.68 7.01 12.14
N ARG A 119 -3.78 6.36 12.89
CA ARG A 119 -2.90 6.99 13.87
C ARG A 119 -1.46 6.69 13.50
N THR A 120 -0.65 7.74 13.33
CA THR A 120 0.79 7.66 13.09
C THR A 120 1.57 7.90 14.38
N GLY A 121 2.84 7.51 14.41
CA GLY A 121 3.68 7.61 15.60
C GLY A 121 3.31 6.60 16.69
N VAL A 122 2.62 5.52 16.34
CA VAL A 122 2.19 4.48 17.27
C VAL A 122 2.95 3.19 16.96
N ASP A 123 3.87 2.84 17.83
CA ASP A 123 4.61 1.58 17.77
C ASP A 123 3.87 0.50 18.57
N VAL A 124 3.48 -0.57 17.88
CA VAL A 124 2.76 -1.70 18.50
C VAL A 124 3.78 -2.76 18.89
N ASP A 125 3.91 -3.03 20.17
CA ASP A 125 4.87 -3.97 20.76
C ASP A 125 4.26 -5.32 21.10
N GLY A 126 2.95 -5.45 21.09
CA GLY A 126 2.29 -6.71 21.43
C GLY A 126 0.78 -6.69 21.28
N ILE A 127 0.18 -7.86 21.40
CA ILE A 127 -1.26 -8.08 21.44
C ILE A 127 -1.59 -8.82 22.74
N ASN A 128 -2.44 -8.19 23.55
CA ASN A 128 -2.97 -8.84 24.75
C ASN A 128 -4.17 -9.72 24.36
N ARG A 129 -4.25 -10.91 24.92
CA ARG A 129 -5.37 -11.85 24.74
C ARG A 129 -6.18 -11.95 26.02
#